data_65b6b8fe95ec0e16f9f3df272affd40b
#
_entry.id   65b6b8fe95ec0e16f9f3df272affd40b
#
_cell.length_a   1.000
_cell.length_b   1.000
_cell.length_c   1.000
_cell.angle_alpha   90.00
_cell.angle_beta   90.00
_cell.angle_gamma   90.00
#
_symmetry.space_group_name_H-M   'P 1'
#
loop_
_entity.id
_entity.type
_entity.pdbx_description
1 polymer ?
#
loop_
_entity_poly.entity_id
_entity_poly.type
_entity_poly.pdbx_seq_one_letter_code
_entity_poly.pdbx_strand_id
1 'polypeptide(L)'
;MVAMHLHDLPERTQDYLKVLWDLSEHLDGQAVPLKQIAQRTGQKVPTASEAIKRLAAQGLVNHERYAGVTLTEEGMALAMGMVRRHRLLETFLVQELGYTWDEVHADADLLEHACSDLFIERLDAHLGSPTRDPHGDPIPNAQGVIDVLEGDTLDRAPVGVPLIIERVCDEDPEFLRYLDRCGVDVGDEVVVTARIAGLVEVRHGAEEFSLAEVAAR
;
A
#
# COMPACT_ATOMS: atom_id res chain seq x y z
N MET A 1 -30.22 -0.51 -8.28
CA MET A 1 -29.06 0.16 -8.91
C MET A 1 -28.18 -0.94 -9.46
N VAL A 2 -27.62 -0.79 -10.66
CA VAL A 2 -26.62 -1.71 -11.17
C VAL A 2 -25.33 -1.42 -10.39
N ALA A 3 -24.70 -2.43 -9.80
CA ALA A 3 -23.43 -2.25 -9.13
C ALA A 3 -22.39 -1.73 -10.14
N MET A 4 -21.63 -0.71 -9.77
CA MET A 4 -20.57 -0.17 -10.59
C MET A 4 -19.36 -1.12 -10.54
N HIS A 5 -18.79 -1.46 -11.69
CA HIS A 5 -17.62 -2.32 -11.77
C HIS A 5 -16.36 -1.51 -12.05
N LEU A 6 -15.22 -1.98 -11.59
CA LEU A 6 -13.93 -1.30 -11.82
C LEU A 6 -13.66 -1.04 -13.31
N HIS A 7 -14.00 -1.98 -14.19
CA HIS A 7 -13.85 -1.81 -15.63
C HIS A 7 -14.69 -0.70 -16.27
N ASP A 8 -15.76 -0.27 -15.59
CA ASP A 8 -16.60 0.83 -16.05
C ASP A 8 -16.01 2.20 -15.73
N LEU A 9 -14.97 2.23 -14.89
CA LEU A 9 -14.31 3.44 -14.44
C LEU A 9 -13.07 3.75 -15.30
N PRO A 10 -12.87 5.02 -15.69
CA PRO A 10 -11.59 5.44 -16.26
C PRO A 10 -10.42 5.14 -15.30
N GLU A 11 -9.25 4.74 -15.83
CA GLU A 11 -8.04 4.44 -15.05
C GLU A 11 -7.74 5.51 -14.00
N ARG A 12 -7.77 6.78 -14.38
CA ARG A 12 -7.58 7.89 -13.44
C ARG A 12 -8.57 7.91 -12.27
N THR A 13 -9.77 7.42 -12.44
CA THR A 13 -10.76 7.31 -11.36
C THR A 13 -10.36 6.19 -10.41
N GLN A 14 -9.89 5.07 -10.97
CA GLN A 14 -9.35 3.95 -10.21
C GLN A 14 -8.14 4.38 -9.38
N ASP A 15 -7.18 5.14 -9.97
CA ASP A 15 -6.01 5.69 -9.27
C ASP A 15 -6.44 6.57 -8.07
N TYR A 16 -7.41 7.47 -8.28
CA TYR A 16 -7.88 8.32 -7.20
C TYR A 16 -8.51 7.54 -6.05
N LEU A 17 -9.23 6.46 -6.34
CA LEU A 17 -9.84 5.60 -5.30
C LEU A 17 -8.76 4.86 -4.51
N LYS A 18 -7.76 4.28 -5.20
CA LYS A 18 -6.60 3.62 -4.58
C LYS A 18 -5.84 4.59 -3.68
N VAL A 19 -5.46 5.75 -4.22
CA VAL A 19 -4.72 6.80 -3.46
C VAL A 19 -5.52 7.31 -2.25
N LEU A 20 -6.84 7.45 -2.38
CA LEU A 20 -7.67 7.86 -1.25
C LEU A 20 -7.69 6.82 -0.14
N TRP A 21 -7.72 5.54 -0.50
CA TRP A 21 -7.66 4.47 0.47
C TRP A 21 -6.29 4.43 1.16
N ASP A 22 -5.18 4.44 0.42
CA ASP A 22 -3.82 4.45 0.96
C ASP A 22 -3.63 5.60 1.97
N LEU A 23 -4.01 6.82 1.57
CA LEU A 23 -3.89 7.99 2.44
C LEU A 23 -4.80 7.91 3.67
N SER A 24 -6.00 7.29 3.54
CA SER A 24 -6.91 7.13 4.67
C SER A 24 -6.40 6.10 5.69
N GLU A 25 -5.71 5.05 5.24
CA GLU A 25 -5.06 4.06 6.10
C GLU A 25 -4.02 4.74 7.00
N HIS A 26 -3.17 5.58 6.45
CA HIS A 26 -2.16 6.36 7.19
C HIS A 26 -2.75 7.45 8.11
N LEU A 27 -4.01 7.78 7.95
CA LEU A 27 -4.72 8.79 8.75
C LEU A 27 -5.74 8.18 9.72
N ASP A 28 -5.62 6.89 10.05
CA ASP A 28 -6.56 6.17 10.92
C ASP A 28 -8.04 6.34 10.49
N GLY A 29 -8.30 6.33 9.18
CA GLY A 29 -9.63 6.49 8.60
C GLY A 29 -10.17 7.92 8.61
N GLN A 30 -9.36 8.91 8.93
CA GLN A 30 -9.76 10.32 8.89
C GLN A 30 -9.89 10.83 7.44
N ALA A 31 -10.60 11.96 7.28
CA ALA A 31 -10.76 12.59 5.98
C ALA A 31 -9.41 13.07 5.41
N VAL A 32 -9.13 12.69 4.16
CA VAL A 32 -7.89 12.99 3.47
C VAL A 32 -7.89 14.43 2.96
N PRO A 33 -6.89 15.26 3.31
CA PRO A 33 -6.78 16.61 2.80
C PRO A 33 -6.54 16.64 1.29
N LEU A 34 -7.27 17.50 0.56
CA LEU A 34 -7.16 17.64 -0.90
C LEU A 34 -5.71 17.89 -1.38
N LYS A 35 -4.91 18.59 -0.56
CA LYS A 35 -3.50 18.85 -0.87
C LYS A 35 -2.67 17.56 -0.92
N GLN A 36 -2.93 16.61 -0.01
CA GLN A 36 -2.24 15.31 0.01
C GLN A 36 -2.64 14.47 -1.20
N ILE A 37 -3.93 14.45 -1.54
CA ILE A 37 -4.42 13.78 -2.76
C ILE A 37 -3.73 14.33 -4.01
N ALA A 38 -3.67 15.67 -4.14
CA ALA A 38 -3.02 16.33 -5.27
C ALA A 38 -1.52 15.98 -5.35
N GLN A 39 -0.84 15.94 -4.21
CA GLN A 39 0.58 15.59 -4.11
C GLN A 39 0.81 14.12 -4.51
N ARG A 40 0.03 13.18 -3.95
CA ARG A 40 0.16 11.74 -4.21
C ARG A 40 -0.16 11.38 -5.67
N THR A 41 -1.16 12.04 -6.28
CA THR A 41 -1.51 11.85 -7.70
C THR A 41 -0.64 12.65 -8.69
N GLY A 42 0.37 13.37 -8.22
CA GLY A 42 1.22 14.22 -9.07
C GLY A 42 0.47 15.38 -9.77
N GLN A 43 -0.71 15.78 -9.23
CA GLN A 43 -1.58 16.76 -9.85
C GLN A 43 -1.52 18.13 -9.13
N LYS A 44 -1.93 19.18 -9.85
CA LYS A 44 -2.17 20.46 -9.20
C LYS A 44 -3.48 20.41 -8.40
N VAL A 45 -3.53 21.11 -7.25
CA VAL A 45 -4.72 21.14 -6.37
C VAL A 45 -6.03 21.46 -7.10
N PRO A 46 -6.11 22.42 -8.05
CA PRO A 46 -7.34 22.65 -8.83
C PRO A 46 -7.78 21.43 -9.65
N THR A 47 -6.84 20.70 -10.26
CA THR A 47 -7.12 19.48 -11.04
C THR A 47 -7.64 18.36 -10.15
N ALA A 48 -6.98 18.12 -9.01
CA ALA A 48 -7.45 17.17 -8.02
C ALA A 48 -8.85 17.55 -7.49
N SER A 49 -9.10 18.83 -7.21
CA SER A 49 -10.42 19.30 -6.78
C SER A 49 -11.53 18.98 -7.78
N GLU A 50 -11.28 19.17 -9.07
CA GLU A 50 -12.28 18.82 -10.10
C GLU A 50 -12.48 17.31 -10.24
N ALA A 51 -11.42 16.50 -10.06
CA ALA A 51 -11.54 15.05 -10.02
C ALA A 51 -12.41 14.60 -8.82
N ILE A 52 -12.11 15.10 -7.63
CA ILE A 52 -12.90 14.79 -6.41
C ILE A 52 -14.36 15.20 -6.55
N LYS A 53 -14.66 16.36 -7.16
CA LYS A 53 -16.05 16.75 -7.44
C LYS A 53 -16.77 15.74 -8.36
N ARG A 54 -16.07 15.21 -9.38
CA ARG A 54 -16.64 14.17 -10.26
C ARG A 54 -16.89 12.88 -9.50
N LEU A 55 -15.95 12.44 -8.66
CA LEU A 55 -16.11 11.27 -7.80
C LEU A 55 -17.28 11.44 -6.83
N ALA A 56 -17.44 12.62 -6.24
CA ALA A 56 -18.57 12.93 -5.36
C ALA A 56 -19.91 12.91 -6.12
N ALA A 57 -19.94 13.43 -7.35
CA ALA A 57 -21.15 13.36 -8.20
C ALA A 57 -21.52 11.93 -8.61
N GLN A 58 -20.54 11.00 -8.65
CA GLN A 58 -20.73 9.58 -8.88
C GLN A 58 -21.08 8.81 -7.59
N GLY A 59 -21.07 9.46 -6.43
CA GLY A 59 -21.37 8.83 -5.15
C GLY A 59 -20.22 8.00 -4.58
N LEU A 60 -18.99 8.14 -5.10
CA LEU A 60 -17.82 7.35 -4.69
C LEU A 60 -17.06 7.95 -3.51
N VAL A 61 -17.19 9.27 -3.30
CA VAL A 61 -16.56 9.97 -2.18
C VAL A 61 -17.51 10.97 -1.55
N ASN A 62 -17.32 11.24 -0.27
CA ASN A 62 -17.89 12.40 0.41
C ASN A 62 -16.83 13.52 0.41
N HIS A 63 -17.23 14.71 -0.02
CA HIS A 63 -16.36 15.87 -0.02
C HIS A 63 -17.09 17.06 0.56
N GLU A 64 -16.71 17.44 1.76
CA GLU A 64 -17.17 18.66 2.40
C GLU A 64 -16.11 19.75 2.31
N ARG A 65 -16.56 20.99 2.10
CA ARG A 65 -15.65 22.12 1.99
C ARG A 65 -14.85 22.29 3.29
N TYR A 66 -13.52 22.21 3.20
CA TYR A 66 -12.55 22.31 4.30
C TYR A 66 -12.47 21.09 5.24
N ALA A 67 -13.30 20.07 5.08
CA ALA A 67 -13.30 18.88 5.93
C ALA A 67 -12.48 17.70 5.37
N GLY A 68 -11.99 17.81 4.11
CA GLY A 68 -11.27 16.72 3.43
C GLY A 68 -12.20 15.84 2.61
N VAL A 69 -11.70 14.67 2.24
CA VAL A 69 -12.37 13.68 1.38
C VAL A 69 -12.37 12.33 2.07
N THR A 70 -13.50 11.65 2.08
CA THR A 70 -13.62 10.25 2.53
C THR A 70 -14.25 9.40 1.45
N LEU A 71 -13.90 8.13 1.39
CA LEU A 71 -14.59 7.16 0.53
C LEU A 71 -16.01 6.90 1.05
N THR A 72 -16.95 6.70 0.12
CA THR A 72 -18.25 6.10 0.46
C THR A 72 -18.09 4.59 0.58
N GLU A 73 -19.13 3.88 0.98
CA GLU A 73 -19.15 2.42 1.01
C GLU A 73 -18.86 1.81 -0.37
N GLU A 74 -19.48 2.38 -1.44
CA GLU A 74 -19.25 1.97 -2.83
C GLU A 74 -17.82 2.33 -3.29
N GLY A 75 -17.34 3.54 -2.97
CA GLY A 75 -15.97 3.95 -3.27
C GLY A 75 -14.92 3.10 -2.56
N MET A 76 -15.18 2.71 -1.31
CA MET A 76 -14.32 1.81 -0.54
C MET A 76 -14.24 0.43 -1.19
N ALA A 77 -15.38 -0.16 -1.59
CA ALA A 77 -15.39 -1.46 -2.23
C ALA A 77 -14.58 -1.47 -3.54
N LEU A 78 -14.70 -0.41 -4.34
CA LEU A 78 -13.91 -0.26 -5.57
C LEU A 78 -12.42 -0.03 -5.29
N ALA A 79 -12.08 0.78 -4.30
CA ALA A 79 -10.70 0.99 -3.87
C ALA A 79 -10.05 -0.33 -3.42
N MET A 80 -10.75 -1.12 -2.59
CA MET A 80 -10.29 -2.45 -2.16
C MET A 80 -10.06 -3.39 -3.34
N GLY A 81 -10.91 -3.32 -4.36
CA GLY A 81 -10.73 -4.08 -5.60
C GLY A 81 -9.46 -3.70 -6.35
N MET A 82 -9.09 -2.42 -6.38
CA MET A 82 -7.82 -1.95 -6.97
C MET A 82 -6.62 -2.40 -6.16
N VAL A 83 -6.64 -2.20 -4.84
CA VAL A 83 -5.56 -2.63 -3.93
C VAL A 83 -5.32 -4.13 -4.05
N ARG A 84 -6.40 -4.94 -4.10
CA ARG A 84 -6.28 -6.38 -4.30
C ARG A 84 -5.59 -6.73 -5.62
N ARG A 85 -5.97 -6.08 -6.73
CA ARG A 85 -5.36 -6.31 -8.04
C ARG A 85 -3.87 -6.00 -8.02
N HIS A 86 -3.52 -4.84 -7.48
CA HIS A 86 -2.15 -4.38 -7.36
C HIS A 86 -1.29 -5.38 -6.61
N ARG A 87 -1.65 -5.71 -5.37
CA ARG A 87 -0.89 -6.58 -4.48
C ARG A 87 -0.79 -8.03 -4.97
N LEU A 88 -1.84 -8.55 -5.63
CA LEU A 88 -1.77 -9.87 -6.29
C LEU A 88 -0.83 -9.86 -7.49
N LEU A 89 -0.79 -8.77 -8.26
CA LEU A 89 0.13 -8.63 -9.38
C LEU A 89 1.57 -8.52 -8.89
N GLU A 90 1.84 -7.72 -7.85
CA GLU A 90 3.17 -7.65 -7.24
C GLU A 90 3.62 -9.03 -6.74
N THR A 91 2.75 -9.75 -6.04
CA THR A 91 3.04 -11.11 -5.57
C THR A 91 3.41 -12.03 -6.73
N PHE A 92 2.67 -11.99 -7.82
CA PHE A 92 2.95 -12.81 -9.01
C PHE A 92 4.27 -12.40 -9.68
N LEU A 93 4.49 -11.11 -9.88
CA LEU A 93 5.70 -10.60 -10.54
C LEU A 93 6.97 -10.99 -9.75
N VAL A 94 6.93 -10.88 -8.42
CA VAL A 94 8.05 -11.26 -7.57
C VAL A 94 8.24 -12.77 -7.54
N GLN A 95 7.19 -13.54 -7.22
CA GLN A 95 7.31 -14.98 -6.99
C GLN A 95 7.55 -15.79 -8.26
N GLU A 96 6.90 -15.44 -9.36
CA GLU A 96 6.91 -16.24 -10.58
C GLU A 96 7.86 -15.68 -11.67
N LEU A 97 8.09 -14.36 -11.68
CA LEU A 97 8.92 -13.72 -12.70
C LEU A 97 10.24 -13.17 -12.16
N GLY A 98 10.46 -13.19 -10.84
CA GLY A 98 11.72 -12.81 -10.21
C GLY A 98 11.98 -11.31 -10.20
N TYR A 99 10.93 -10.49 -10.19
CA TYR A 99 11.06 -9.06 -9.98
C TYR A 99 11.63 -8.77 -8.60
N THR A 100 12.45 -7.73 -8.50
CA THR A 100 12.91 -7.22 -7.21
C THR A 100 11.85 -6.31 -6.59
N TRP A 101 11.95 -6.11 -5.29
CA TRP A 101 10.99 -5.27 -4.54
C TRP A 101 10.91 -3.83 -5.08
N ASP A 102 12.04 -3.27 -5.54
CA ASP A 102 12.11 -1.90 -6.05
C ASP A 102 11.65 -1.74 -7.51
N GLU A 103 11.49 -2.84 -8.25
CA GLU A 103 11.07 -2.84 -9.66
C GLU A 103 9.56 -3.11 -9.82
N VAL A 104 8.99 -3.91 -8.91
CA VAL A 104 7.68 -4.54 -9.10
C VAL A 104 6.53 -3.55 -9.17
N HIS A 105 6.56 -2.48 -8.37
CA HIS A 105 5.48 -1.52 -8.21
C HIS A 105 5.09 -0.86 -9.55
N ALA A 106 6.07 -0.43 -10.33
CA ALA A 106 5.82 0.28 -11.60
C ALA A 106 5.09 -0.58 -12.63
N ASP A 107 5.42 -1.86 -12.72
CA ASP A 107 4.76 -2.79 -13.66
C ASP A 107 3.39 -3.24 -13.12
N ALA A 108 3.24 -3.40 -11.81
CA ALA A 108 1.94 -3.68 -11.18
C ALA A 108 0.93 -2.54 -11.44
N ASP A 109 1.34 -1.27 -11.30
CA ASP A 109 0.54 -0.08 -11.61
C ASP A 109 0.04 -0.07 -13.07
N LEU A 110 0.86 -0.52 -14.02
CA LEU A 110 0.44 -0.60 -15.43
C LEU A 110 -0.54 -1.75 -15.67
N LEU A 111 -0.32 -2.89 -15.04
CA LEU A 111 -1.09 -4.11 -15.28
C LEU A 111 -2.45 -4.10 -14.58
N GLU A 112 -2.58 -3.47 -13.41
CA GLU A 112 -3.80 -3.49 -12.59
C GLU A 112 -5.04 -2.96 -13.33
N HIS A 113 -4.86 -2.02 -14.26
CA HIS A 113 -5.93 -1.46 -15.07
C HIS A 113 -6.33 -2.35 -16.24
N ALA A 114 -5.39 -3.12 -16.78
CA ALA A 114 -5.60 -3.97 -17.95
C ALA A 114 -6.16 -5.36 -17.62
N CYS A 115 -5.99 -5.82 -16.37
CA CYS A 115 -6.41 -7.16 -15.96
C CYS A 115 -7.91 -7.26 -15.73
N SER A 116 -8.55 -8.30 -16.29
CA SER A 116 -9.96 -8.60 -16.05
C SER A 116 -10.18 -9.22 -14.65
N ASP A 117 -11.40 -9.13 -14.12
CA ASP A 117 -11.76 -9.78 -12.86
C ASP A 117 -11.47 -11.29 -12.88
N LEU A 118 -11.81 -11.96 -13.99
CA LEU A 118 -11.53 -13.39 -14.17
C LEU A 118 -10.02 -13.68 -14.13
N PHE A 119 -9.18 -12.79 -14.68
CA PHE A 119 -7.73 -12.95 -14.60
C PHE A 119 -7.27 -12.86 -13.14
N ILE A 120 -7.73 -11.86 -12.39
CA ILE A 120 -7.39 -11.66 -10.98
C ILE A 120 -7.86 -12.82 -10.11
N GLU A 121 -9.06 -13.37 -10.32
CA GLU A 121 -9.55 -14.55 -9.61
C GLU A 121 -8.66 -15.78 -9.86
N ARG A 122 -8.24 -15.99 -11.10
CA ARG A 122 -7.34 -17.11 -11.45
C ARG A 122 -5.93 -16.90 -10.92
N LEU A 123 -5.46 -15.68 -10.92
CA LEU A 123 -4.17 -15.29 -10.36
C LEU A 123 -4.13 -15.56 -8.85
N ASP A 124 -5.15 -15.11 -8.13
CA ASP A 124 -5.31 -15.38 -6.70
C ASP A 124 -5.29 -16.90 -6.38
N ALA A 125 -6.08 -17.67 -7.13
CA ALA A 125 -6.11 -19.12 -6.98
C ALA A 125 -4.77 -19.78 -7.33
N HIS A 126 -4.05 -19.29 -8.34
CA HIS A 126 -2.73 -19.78 -8.75
C HIS A 126 -1.68 -19.55 -7.65
N LEU A 127 -1.71 -18.39 -7.03
CA LEU A 127 -0.83 -18.00 -5.93
C LEU A 127 -1.21 -18.65 -4.57
N GLY A 128 -2.29 -19.43 -4.52
CA GLY A 128 -2.76 -20.08 -3.29
C GLY A 128 -3.50 -19.15 -2.34
N SER A 129 -4.09 -18.08 -2.85
CA SER A 129 -4.83 -17.05 -2.09
C SER A 129 -3.97 -16.40 -0.99
N PRO A 130 -2.88 -15.72 -1.36
CA PRO A 130 -1.99 -15.08 -0.40
C PRO A 130 -2.72 -13.99 0.37
N THR A 131 -2.39 -13.85 1.65
CA THR A 131 -2.95 -12.81 2.51
C THR A 131 -2.06 -11.58 2.63
N ARG A 132 -0.82 -11.69 2.13
CA ARG A 132 0.20 -10.64 2.12
C ARG A 132 0.88 -10.58 0.75
N ASP A 133 1.26 -9.39 0.34
CA ASP A 133 2.11 -9.16 -0.82
C ASP A 133 3.62 -9.30 -0.46
N PRO A 134 4.56 -9.09 -1.40
CA PRO A 134 5.99 -9.23 -1.12
C PRO A 134 6.53 -8.26 -0.08
N HIS A 135 5.91 -7.10 0.11
CA HIS A 135 6.30 -6.09 1.09
C HIS A 135 5.63 -6.30 2.45
N GLY A 136 4.76 -7.32 2.58
CA GLY A 136 4.00 -7.63 3.78
C GLY A 136 2.66 -6.90 3.88
N ASP A 137 2.27 -6.15 2.88
CA ASP A 137 1.00 -5.45 2.84
C ASP A 137 -0.19 -6.42 2.74
N PRO A 138 -1.26 -6.24 3.52
CA PRO A 138 -2.38 -7.17 3.55
C PRO A 138 -3.19 -7.14 2.24
N ILE A 139 -3.33 -8.27 1.57
CA ILE A 139 -4.14 -8.39 0.35
C ILE A 139 -5.61 -8.49 0.73
N PRO A 140 -6.48 -7.57 0.26
CA PRO A 140 -7.92 -7.70 0.48
C PRO A 140 -8.44 -8.99 -0.12
N ASN A 141 -9.30 -9.71 0.59
CA ASN A 141 -9.99 -10.87 0.00
C ASN A 141 -11.04 -10.44 -1.05
N ALA A 142 -11.71 -11.39 -1.68
CA ALA A 142 -12.71 -11.11 -2.72
C ALA A 142 -13.92 -10.29 -2.21
N GLN A 143 -14.13 -10.21 -0.90
CA GLN A 143 -15.17 -9.41 -0.25
C GLN A 143 -14.66 -8.05 0.22
N GLY A 144 -13.39 -7.70 -0.05
CA GLY A 144 -12.76 -6.45 0.36
C GLY A 144 -12.39 -6.41 1.85
N VAL A 145 -12.32 -7.56 2.52
CA VAL A 145 -11.86 -7.64 3.92
C VAL A 145 -10.35 -7.75 3.95
N ILE A 146 -9.73 -6.98 4.81
CA ILE A 146 -8.28 -6.93 5.06
C ILE A 146 -7.98 -7.42 6.47
N ASP A 147 -6.94 -8.22 6.62
CA ASP A 147 -6.37 -8.56 7.92
C ASP A 147 -5.61 -7.34 8.48
N VAL A 148 -5.95 -6.94 9.69
CA VAL A 148 -5.27 -5.81 10.36
C VAL A 148 -3.87 -6.25 10.78
N LEU A 149 -2.87 -5.41 10.49
CA LEU A 149 -1.53 -5.56 11.04
C LEU A 149 -1.55 -5.12 12.51
N GLU A 150 -1.14 -6.02 13.39
CA GLU A 150 -0.95 -5.71 14.82
C GLU A 150 0.56 -5.66 15.08
N GLY A 151 1.09 -4.52 15.43
CA GLY A 151 2.52 -4.38 15.73
C GLY A 151 2.95 -2.93 15.95
N ASP A 152 4.15 -2.79 16.47
CA ASP A 152 4.81 -1.50 16.63
C ASP A 152 5.82 -1.29 15.49
N THR A 153 6.03 -0.05 15.11
CA THR A 153 7.10 0.32 14.19
C THR A 153 8.48 0.21 14.86
N LEU A 154 9.54 -0.02 14.09
CA LEU A 154 10.89 -0.23 14.67
C LEU A 154 11.40 0.97 15.46
N ASP A 155 10.97 2.19 15.16
CA ASP A 155 11.30 3.40 15.94
C ASP A 155 10.70 3.36 17.36
N ARG A 156 9.68 2.55 17.62
CA ARG A 156 9.02 2.39 18.92
C ARG A 156 9.22 1.03 19.56
N ALA A 157 9.61 0.04 18.79
CA ALA A 157 9.76 -1.33 19.23
C ALA A 157 10.76 -1.46 20.42
N PRO A 158 10.58 -2.41 21.33
CA PRO A 158 11.46 -2.55 22.49
C PRO A 158 12.89 -2.93 22.09
N VAL A 159 13.90 -2.29 22.75
CA VAL A 159 15.32 -2.61 22.51
C VAL A 159 15.67 -3.96 23.13
N GLY A 160 16.44 -4.78 22.40
CA GLY A 160 16.96 -6.07 22.85
C GLY A 160 15.95 -7.22 22.78
N VAL A 161 14.77 -7.00 22.19
CA VAL A 161 13.73 -8.04 22.01
C VAL A 161 13.73 -8.52 20.56
N PRO A 162 13.73 -9.82 20.28
CA PRO A 162 13.53 -10.34 18.94
C PRO A 162 12.13 -9.97 18.40
N LEU A 163 12.07 -9.52 17.16
CA LEU A 163 10.88 -9.05 16.47
C LEU A 163 10.86 -9.68 15.09
N ILE A 164 9.67 -9.93 14.55
CA ILE A 164 9.50 -10.35 13.15
C ILE A 164 9.10 -9.14 12.33
N ILE A 165 9.75 -8.95 11.19
CA ILE A 165 9.35 -7.94 10.20
C ILE A 165 8.08 -8.43 9.51
N GLU A 166 6.95 -7.76 9.75
CA GLU A 166 5.69 -8.10 9.10
C GLU A 166 5.43 -7.28 7.85
N ARG A 167 5.98 -6.06 7.80
CA ARG A 167 5.76 -5.13 6.68
C ARG A 167 6.95 -4.20 6.50
N VAL A 168 7.21 -3.83 5.25
CA VAL A 168 8.19 -2.83 4.84
C VAL A 168 7.49 -1.76 4.01
N CYS A 169 7.84 -0.48 4.21
CA CYS A 169 7.33 0.61 3.37
C CYS A 169 7.91 0.50 1.95
N ASP A 170 7.04 0.42 0.95
CA ASP A 170 7.38 0.24 -0.46
C ASP A 170 7.47 1.54 -1.28
N GLU A 171 7.26 2.71 -0.62
CA GLU A 171 7.22 4.01 -1.29
C GLU A 171 8.58 4.50 -1.81
N ASP A 172 9.70 4.03 -1.22
CA ASP A 172 11.05 4.47 -1.58
C ASP A 172 11.87 3.31 -2.15
N PRO A 173 12.08 3.24 -3.49
CA PRO A 173 12.89 2.20 -4.11
C PRO A 173 14.36 2.16 -3.62
N GLU A 174 14.92 3.30 -3.17
CA GLU A 174 16.28 3.31 -2.63
C GLU A 174 16.32 2.65 -1.25
N PHE A 175 15.27 2.81 -0.45
CA PHE A 175 15.11 2.13 0.82
C PHE A 175 14.97 0.61 0.62
N LEU A 176 14.15 0.16 -0.31
CA LEU A 176 13.99 -1.25 -0.64
C LEU A 176 15.33 -1.89 -1.08
N ARG A 177 16.06 -1.22 -1.98
CA ARG A 177 17.43 -1.66 -2.37
C ARG A 177 18.42 -1.66 -1.20
N TYR A 178 18.23 -0.78 -0.23
CA TYR A 178 19.07 -0.78 0.97
C TYR A 178 18.79 -2.01 1.83
N LEU A 179 17.52 -2.37 2.07
CA LEU A 179 17.13 -3.57 2.82
C LEU A 179 17.61 -4.85 2.14
N ASP A 180 17.45 -4.95 0.81
CA ASP A 180 17.98 -6.06 0.02
C ASP A 180 19.50 -6.25 0.23
N ARG A 181 20.30 -5.15 0.18
CA ARG A 181 21.73 -5.21 0.48
C ARG A 181 22.05 -5.63 1.91
N CYS A 182 21.16 -5.36 2.86
CA CYS A 182 21.28 -5.82 4.25
C CYS A 182 20.80 -7.28 4.41
N GLY A 183 20.27 -7.90 3.35
CA GLY A 183 19.73 -9.26 3.35
C GLY A 183 18.53 -9.40 4.26
N VAL A 184 17.66 -8.37 4.29
CA VAL A 184 16.48 -8.30 5.16
C VAL A 184 15.23 -8.49 4.33
N ASP A 185 14.43 -9.47 4.70
CA ASP A 185 13.15 -9.82 4.08
C ASP A 185 11.97 -9.74 5.05
N VAL A 186 10.76 -9.68 4.52
CA VAL A 186 9.53 -9.85 5.31
C VAL A 186 9.49 -11.27 5.88
N GLY A 187 9.25 -11.38 7.18
CA GLY A 187 9.30 -12.63 7.92
C GLY A 187 10.60 -12.85 8.69
N ASP A 188 11.63 -12.04 8.48
CA ASP A 188 12.89 -12.14 9.17
C ASP A 188 12.80 -11.69 10.64
N GLU A 189 13.61 -12.35 11.48
CA GLU A 189 13.79 -11.96 12.87
C GLU A 189 14.90 -10.90 12.98
N VAL A 190 14.55 -9.76 13.57
CA VAL A 190 15.48 -8.66 13.84
C VAL A 190 15.45 -8.23 15.29
N VAL A 191 16.48 -7.54 15.75
CA VAL A 191 16.57 -6.97 17.09
C VAL A 191 16.98 -5.51 16.99
N VAL A 192 16.18 -4.60 17.54
CA VAL A 192 16.61 -3.21 17.75
C VAL A 192 17.65 -3.20 18.85
N THR A 193 18.89 -2.83 18.55
CA THR A 193 20.01 -2.85 19.51
C THR A 193 20.18 -1.50 20.20
N ALA A 194 19.91 -0.38 19.52
CA ALA A 194 20.00 0.97 20.08
C ALA A 194 19.16 1.98 19.28
N ARG A 195 18.92 3.14 19.88
CA ARG A 195 18.42 4.36 19.22
C ARG A 195 19.32 5.51 19.62
N ILE A 196 20.07 6.04 18.66
CA ILE A 196 21.09 7.06 18.89
C ILE A 196 21.05 8.09 17.77
N ALA A 197 20.94 9.36 18.12
CA ALA A 197 21.08 10.49 17.19
C ALA A 197 20.16 10.43 15.95
N GLY A 198 18.91 9.94 16.11
CA GLY A 198 17.94 9.82 15.02
C GLY A 198 18.13 8.59 14.13
N LEU A 199 18.97 7.65 14.58
CA LEU A 199 19.15 6.35 13.95
C LEU A 199 18.59 5.25 14.86
N VAL A 200 18.04 4.22 14.22
CA VAL A 200 17.64 2.95 14.84
C VAL A 200 18.66 1.90 14.38
N GLU A 201 19.45 1.39 15.33
CA GLU A 201 20.39 0.32 15.08
C GLU A 201 19.68 -1.02 15.16
N VAL A 202 19.80 -1.82 14.12
CA VAL A 202 19.10 -3.09 13.96
C VAL A 202 20.10 -4.20 13.69
N ARG A 203 19.93 -5.33 14.35
CA ARG A 203 20.70 -6.54 14.09
C ARG A 203 19.82 -7.59 13.43
N HIS A 204 20.31 -8.14 12.33
CA HIS A 204 19.74 -9.28 11.61
C HIS A 204 20.79 -10.38 11.54
N GLY A 205 20.55 -11.49 12.25
CA GLY A 205 21.56 -12.55 12.38
C GLY A 205 22.89 -12.07 12.97
N ALA A 206 23.95 -12.10 12.18
CA ALA A 206 25.30 -11.63 12.55
C ALA A 206 25.61 -10.21 12.07
N GLU A 207 24.78 -9.65 11.21
CA GLU A 207 24.97 -8.34 10.60
C GLU A 207 24.24 -7.25 11.39
N GLU A 208 24.80 -6.04 11.39
CA GLU A 208 24.19 -4.84 11.97
C GLU A 208 24.05 -3.77 10.89
N PHE A 209 22.91 -3.08 10.89
CA PHE A 209 22.63 -1.97 9.98
C PHE A 209 21.84 -0.88 10.70
N SER A 210 21.79 0.32 10.13
CA SER A 210 21.14 1.48 10.73
C SER A 210 20.06 2.01 9.82
N LEU A 211 18.90 2.30 10.39
CA LEU A 211 17.81 2.99 9.72
C LEU A 211 17.68 4.42 10.27
N ALA A 212 17.40 5.38 9.40
CA ALA A 212 16.92 6.67 9.88
C ALA A 212 15.59 6.46 10.63
N GLU A 213 15.36 7.17 11.73
CA GLU A 213 14.14 7.03 12.54
C GLU A 213 12.86 7.21 11.71
N VAL A 214 12.91 8.06 10.67
CA VAL A 214 11.78 8.25 9.74
C VAL A 214 11.53 7.03 8.85
N ALA A 215 12.55 6.26 8.52
CA ALA A 215 12.44 5.04 7.72
C ALA A 215 12.13 3.79 8.57
N ALA A 216 12.21 3.92 9.90
CA ALA A 216 11.88 2.88 10.87
C ALA A 216 10.43 2.97 11.40
N ARG A 217 9.61 3.82 10.77
CA ARG A 217 8.18 4.06 11.11
C ARG A 217 7.23 3.21 10.22
#